data_7ac93d8df0df228e51dc1ecf7faa0dec
#
_entry.id   7ac93d8df0df228e51dc1ecf7faa0dec
#
_cell.length_a   1.000
_cell.length_b   1.000
_cell.length_c   1.000
_cell.angle_alpha   90.00
_cell.angle_beta   90.00
_cell.angle_gamma   90.00
#
_symmetry.space_group_name_H-M   'P 1'
#
loop_
_entity.id
_entity.type
_entity.pdbx_description
1 polymer ?
#
loop_
_entity_poly.entity_id
_entity_poly.type
_entity_poly.pdbx_seq_one_letter_code
_entity_poly.pdbx_strand_id
1 'polypeptide(L)'
;AAAKYKEIIENEDTYGYILEPDIRTLTKEPEANYSKEIVFGEFHNKTKNYFSGPKSELPEESGGWCDYMVELEFFKSMPEGIRKDAWFLTKVTMTGQERNPETGRYPLLNWDDPATNQKHPYWKKNIESSDWVFNYDDGYYETKGISSASGKTRMIFRYADILLLYAEAVAYGTKSIDDLAFDCMWRVQERAGVPLISKDVTKEYFQKAVFNA
;
A
#
# COMPACT_ATOMS: atom_id res chain seq x y z
N ALA A 1 -0.36 1.49 -26.83
CA ALA A 1 -0.47 1.11 -25.40
C ALA A 1 -1.93 0.81 -25.04
N ALA A 2 -2.89 1.75 -25.17
CA ALA A 2 -4.28 1.58 -24.73
C ALA A 2 -4.96 0.28 -25.21
N ALA A 3 -4.82 -0.09 -26.49
CA ALA A 3 -5.42 -1.32 -27.04
C ALA A 3 -4.95 -2.60 -26.33
N LYS A 4 -3.68 -2.62 -25.85
CA LYS A 4 -3.15 -3.80 -25.16
C LYS A 4 -3.65 -3.89 -23.72
N TYR A 5 -3.74 -2.76 -23.03
CA TYR A 5 -4.35 -2.74 -21.68
C TYR A 5 -5.84 -3.09 -21.76
N LYS A 6 -6.55 -2.55 -22.76
CA LYS A 6 -7.97 -2.88 -22.99
C LYS A 6 -8.17 -4.39 -23.18
N GLU A 7 -7.35 -5.04 -24.01
CA GLU A 7 -7.40 -6.49 -24.23
C GLU A 7 -7.28 -7.26 -22.89
N ILE A 8 -6.37 -6.84 -22.02
CA ILE A 8 -6.17 -7.51 -20.73
C ILE A 8 -7.40 -7.30 -19.84
N ILE A 9 -7.95 -6.07 -19.80
CA ILE A 9 -9.10 -5.72 -18.96
C ILE A 9 -10.36 -6.47 -19.41
N GLU A 10 -10.61 -6.51 -20.73
CA GLU A 10 -11.78 -7.22 -21.29
C GLU A 10 -11.68 -8.75 -21.16
N ASN A 11 -10.51 -9.29 -20.85
CA ASN A 11 -10.26 -10.72 -20.65
C ASN A 11 -9.73 -11.05 -19.25
N GLU A 12 -9.99 -10.19 -18.24
CA GLU A 12 -9.45 -10.35 -16.88
C GLU A 12 -9.80 -11.71 -16.27
N ASP A 13 -11.02 -12.20 -16.49
CA ASP A 13 -11.44 -13.52 -16.00
C ASP A 13 -10.66 -14.67 -16.66
N THR A 14 -10.38 -14.56 -17.95
CA THR A 14 -9.62 -15.57 -18.71
C THR A 14 -8.18 -15.63 -18.25
N TYR A 15 -7.57 -14.47 -17.96
CA TYR A 15 -6.21 -14.37 -17.44
C TYR A 15 -6.11 -14.60 -15.94
N GLY A 16 -7.26 -14.59 -15.25
CA GLY A 16 -7.36 -14.81 -13.82
C GLY A 16 -6.90 -13.63 -12.97
N TYR A 17 -6.88 -12.41 -13.51
CA TYR A 17 -6.58 -11.21 -12.75
C TYR A 17 -7.81 -10.74 -11.98
N ILE A 18 -7.58 -10.24 -10.78
CA ILE A 18 -8.60 -9.54 -9.98
C ILE A 18 -7.99 -8.29 -9.36
N LEU A 19 -8.83 -7.29 -9.14
CA LEU A 19 -8.50 -6.20 -8.23
C LEU A 19 -8.88 -6.67 -6.82
N GLU A 20 -7.90 -6.84 -5.92
CA GLU A 20 -8.17 -7.29 -4.55
C GLU A 20 -9.20 -6.38 -3.88
N PRO A 21 -10.30 -6.91 -3.35
CA PRO A 21 -11.36 -6.08 -2.76
C PRO A 21 -10.87 -5.26 -1.56
N ASP A 22 -9.96 -5.85 -0.77
CA ASP A 22 -9.32 -5.18 0.37
C ASP A 22 -7.84 -4.98 0.07
N ILE A 23 -7.43 -3.72 -0.12
CA ILE A 23 -6.04 -3.36 -0.39
C ILE A 23 -5.08 -3.84 0.71
N ARG A 24 -5.56 -4.05 1.94
CA ARG A 24 -4.76 -4.58 3.05
C ARG A 24 -4.30 -6.00 2.82
N THR A 25 -4.98 -6.77 1.96
CA THR A 25 -4.51 -8.11 1.53
C THR A 25 -3.12 -8.02 0.88
N LEU A 26 -2.84 -6.95 0.15
CA LEU A 26 -1.56 -6.74 -0.53
C LEU A 26 -0.42 -6.37 0.42
N THR A 27 -0.74 -6.02 1.67
CA THR A 27 0.27 -5.68 2.68
C THR A 27 0.59 -6.82 3.62
N LYS A 28 -0.27 -7.84 3.71
CA LYS A 28 -0.14 -8.96 4.64
C LYS A 28 0.62 -10.13 4.04
N GLU A 29 1.49 -10.77 4.84
CA GLU A 29 2.07 -12.06 4.53
C GLU A 29 1.32 -13.14 5.33
N PRO A 30 0.93 -14.29 4.75
CA PRO A 30 1.30 -14.76 3.39
C PRO A 30 0.32 -14.36 2.28
N GLU A 31 -0.80 -13.71 2.56
CA GLU A 31 -1.90 -13.45 1.62
C GLU A 31 -1.41 -12.70 0.38
N ALA A 32 -0.56 -11.69 0.58
CA ALA A 32 0.01 -10.91 -0.50
C ALA A 32 0.75 -11.76 -1.55
N ASN A 33 1.36 -12.88 -1.11
CA ASN A 33 2.17 -13.75 -1.99
C ASN A 33 1.33 -14.54 -2.99
N TYR A 34 0.02 -14.66 -2.73
CA TYR A 34 -0.91 -15.44 -3.55
C TYR A 34 -1.95 -14.58 -4.24
N SER A 35 -1.83 -13.26 -4.12
CA SER A 35 -2.79 -12.34 -4.74
C SER A 35 -2.79 -12.46 -6.25
N LYS A 36 -3.99 -12.59 -6.81
CA LYS A 36 -4.22 -12.56 -8.25
C LYS A 36 -4.11 -11.15 -8.86
N GLU A 37 -3.87 -10.15 -8.03
CA GLU A 37 -3.55 -8.80 -8.50
C GLU A 37 -2.11 -8.69 -9.00
N ILE A 38 -1.20 -9.61 -8.61
CA ILE A 38 0.20 -9.58 -9.05
C ILE A 38 0.29 -9.93 -10.54
N VAL A 39 0.75 -8.99 -11.35
CA VAL A 39 1.11 -9.21 -12.75
C VAL A 39 2.59 -9.54 -12.87
N PHE A 40 3.43 -8.82 -12.14
CA PHE A 40 4.87 -9.06 -12.07
C PHE A 40 5.42 -8.73 -10.69
N GLY A 41 6.26 -9.60 -10.15
CA GLY A 41 6.84 -9.41 -8.82
C GLY A 41 8.08 -10.27 -8.57
N GLU A 42 8.80 -9.92 -7.54
CA GLU A 42 9.93 -10.70 -7.02
C GLU A 42 9.42 -11.58 -5.87
N PHE A 43 9.51 -12.89 -6.05
CA PHE A 43 9.09 -13.85 -5.04
C PHE A 43 10.23 -14.13 -4.06
N HIS A 44 9.96 -13.98 -2.78
CA HIS A 44 10.91 -14.19 -1.72
C HIS A 44 10.51 -15.36 -0.80
N ASN A 45 11.48 -15.89 -0.08
CA ASN A 45 11.23 -16.75 1.08
C ASN A 45 12.21 -16.44 2.20
N LYS A 46 11.78 -16.66 3.45
CA LYS A 46 12.53 -16.26 4.65
C LYS A 46 13.91 -16.92 4.80
N THR A 47 14.20 -17.99 4.08
CA THR A 47 15.40 -18.81 4.34
C THR A 47 16.49 -18.68 3.30
N LYS A 48 16.13 -18.48 2.04
CA LYS A 48 17.12 -18.51 0.94
C LYS A 48 17.17 -17.23 0.10
N ASN A 49 16.03 -16.60 -0.10
CA ASN A 49 15.88 -15.38 -0.88
C ASN A 49 14.90 -14.46 -0.16
N TYR A 50 15.37 -13.81 0.89
CA TYR A 50 14.55 -12.93 1.69
C TYR A 50 14.68 -11.47 1.28
N PHE A 51 13.63 -10.72 1.54
CA PHE A 51 13.62 -9.28 1.44
C PHE A 51 13.98 -8.67 2.81
N SER A 52 14.98 -7.79 2.84
CA SER A 52 15.49 -7.20 4.10
C SER A 52 14.78 -5.90 4.52
N GLY A 53 13.77 -5.46 3.75
CA GLY A 53 13.06 -4.20 3.97
C GLY A 53 12.42 -3.98 5.34
N PRO A 54 11.83 -5.00 6.00
CA PRO A 54 11.09 -4.77 7.23
C PRO A 54 11.86 -3.98 8.28
N LYS A 55 13.12 -4.29 8.51
CA LYS A 55 13.93 -3.64 9.54
C LYS A 55 14.32 -2.21 9.18
N SER A 56 14.60 -1.96 7.91
CA SER A 56 14.97 -0.65 7.39
C SER A 56 13.82 0.36 7.38
N GLU A 57 12.58 -0.14 7.30
CA GLU A 57 11.38 0.69 7.22
C GLU A 57 10.68 0.90 8.58
N LEU A 58 11.11 0.19 9.63
CA LEU A 58 10.55 0.31 10.98
C LEU A 58 11.20 1.44 11.78
N PRO A 59 10.44 2.12 12.68
CA PRO A 59 10.99 3.05 13.66
C PRO A 59 12.05 2.40 14.53
N GLU A 60 13.08 3.17 14.92
CA GLU A 60 14.10 2.72 15.89
C GLU A 60 13.45 2.34 17.22
N GLU A 61 12.49 3.13 17.70
CA GLU A 61 11.73 2.89 18.94
C GLU A 61 10.98 1.55 18.94
N SER A 62 10.62 1.06 17.75
CA SER A 62 10.02 -0.25 17.55
C SER A 62 11.05 -1.33 17.24
N GLY A 63 12.35 -1.02 17.35
CA GLY A 63 13.47 -1.92 17.12
C GLY A 63 13.89 -2.04 15.65
N GLY A 64 13.47 -1.14 14.79
CA GLY A 64 13.92 -1.02 13.40
C GLY A 64 15.27 -0.32 13.25
N TRP A 65 15.70 -0.14 12.00
CA TRP A 65 16.88 0.64 11.63
C TRP A 65 16.54 2.05 11.13
N CYS A 66 15.29 2.28 10.75
CA CYS A 66 14.79 3.57 10.25
C CYS A 66 15.59 4.14 9.07
N ASP A 67 16.02 3.28 8.14
CA ASP A 67 16.80 3.72 6.97
C ASP A 67 15.91 4.46 5.95
N TYR A 68 14.60 4.16 5.93
CA TYR A 68 13.63 4.72 4.98
C TYR A 68 12.38 5.22 5.69
N MET A 69 12.05 6.46 5.43
CA MET A 69 10.84 7.11 5.95
C MET A 69 9.95 7.57 4.80
N VAL A 70 8.71 7.87 5.11
CA VAL A 70 7.77 8.46 4.15
C VAL A 70 8.04 9.95 4.03
N GLU A 71 8.09 10.47 2.80
CA GLU A 71 8.17 11.90 2.56
C GLU A 71 6.87 12.58 3.04
N LEU A 72 7.00 13.67 3.81
CA LEU A 72 5.87 14.29 4.52
C LEU A 72 4.83 14.92 3.60
N GLU A 73 5.26 15.61 2.55
CA GLU A 73 4.33 16.25 1.62
C GLU A 73 3.56 15.21 0.81
N PHE A 74 4.21 14.11 0.43
CA PHE A 74 3.52 12.98 -0.19
C PHE A 74 2.48 12.37 0.75
N PHE A 75 2.83 12.10 2.02
CA PHE A 75 1.88 11.58 3.01
C PHE A 75 0.69 12.51 3.21
N LYS A 76 0.94 13.82 3.35
CA LYS A 76 -0.12 14.83 3.55
C LYS A 76 -1.00 15.01 2.31
N SER A 77 -0.42 14.88 1.11
CA SER A 77 -1.16 15.03 -0.15
C SER A 77 -2.05 13.84 -0.47
N MET A 78 -1.75 12.67 0.10
CA MET A 78 -2.57 11.47 -0.14
C MET A 78 -3.92 11.61 0.57
N PRO A 79 -5.05 11.38 -0.14
CA PRO A 79 -6.39 11.39 0.45
C PRO A 79 -6.51 10.42 1.62
N GLU A 80 -7.27 10.82 2.66
CA GLU A 80 -7.64 9.91 3.75
C GLU A 80 -8.48 8.77 3.20
N GLY A 81 -8.26 7.56 3.71
CA GLY A 81 -8.98 6.36 3.30
C GLY A 81 -8.21 5.07 3.54
N ILE A 82 -8.84 3.96 3.21
CA ILE A 82 -8.32 2.60 3.46
C ILE A 82 -6.91 2.41 2.88
N ARG A 83 -6.63 3.00 1.72
CA ARG A 83 -5.31 2.92 1.07
C ARG A 83 -4.22 3.58 1.92
N LYS A 84 -4.49 4.80 2.45
CA LYS A 84 -3.55 5.53 3.30
C LYS A 84 -3.26 4.73 4.57
N ASP A 85 -4.30 4.21 5.21
CA ASP A 85 -4.19 3.40 6.42
C ASP A 85 -3.45 2.07 6.17
N ALA A 86 -3.63 1.47 5.00
CA ALA A 86 -2.96 0.24 4.62
C ALA A 86 -1.46 0.43 4.35
N TRP A 87 -1.07 1.59 3.84
CA TRP A 87 0.30 1.82 3.35
C TRP A 87 1.22 2.48 4.35
N PHE A 88 0.68 3.25 5.29
CA PHE A 88 1.48 4.01 6.24
C PHE A 88 1.29 3.54 7.68
N LEU A 89 2.38 3.48 8.39
CA LEU A 89 2.43 3.29 9.83
C LEU A 89 2.52 4.66 10.48
N THR A 90 1.41 5.08 11.11
CA THR A 90 1.27 6.39 11.77
C THR A 90 1.39 6.31 13.29
N LYS A 91 1.62 5.12 13.80
CA LYS A 91 1.85 4.86 15.22
C LYS A 91 3.24 4.26 15.41
N VAL A 92 3.83 4.55 16.54
CA VAL A 92 5.15 4.07 16.96
C VAL A 92 5.00 3.32 18.27
N THR A 93 5.30 2.03 18.25
CA THR A 93 5.33 1.20 19.48
C THR A 93 6.67 1.33 20.15
N MET A 94 6.68 1.79 21.39
CA MET A 94 7.89 2.11 22.16
C MET A 94 8.44 0.84 22.85
N THR A 95 9.00 -0.07 22.09
CA THR A 95 9.43 -1.40 22.61
C THR A 95 10.61 -1.36 23.61
N GLY A 96 11.31 -0.25 23.69
CA GLY A 96 12.35 -0.01 24.70
C GLY A 96 11.82 0.48 26.07
N GLN A 97 10.51 0.70 26.20
CA GLN A 97 9.86 1.13 27.43
C GLN A 97 9.19 -0.03 28.17
N GLU A 98 8.76 0.21 29.41
CA GLU A 98 8.01 -0.78 30.17
C GLU A 98 6.61 -0.97 29.61
N ARG A 99 6.13 -2.20 29.65
CA ARG A 99 4.77 -2.53 29.27
C ARG A 99 3.77 -2.00 30.32
N ASN A 100 2.64 -1.55 29.86
CA ASN A 100 1.49 -1.27 30.72
C ASN A 100 1.08 -2.58 31.45
N PRO A 101 1.07 -2.62 32.78
CA PRO A 101 0.79 -3.85 33.54
C PRO A 101 -0.65 -4.37 33.37
N GLU A 102 -1.61 -3.49 33.03
CA GLU A 102 -3.01 -3.88 32.84
C GLU A 102 -3.26 -4.47 31.46
N THR A 103 -2.64 -3.90 30.42
CA THR A 103 -2.87 -4.31 29.02
C THR A 103 -1.80 -5.23 28.46
N GLY A 104 -0.64 -5.31 29.12
CA GLY A 104 0.54 -6.04 28.63
C GLY A 104 1.20 -5.42 27.40
N ARG A 105 0.74 -4.23 26.95
CA ARG A 105 1.22 -3.56 25.73
C ARG A 105 2.29 -2.52 26.04
N TYR A 106 3.18 -2.32 25.10
CA TYR A 106 4.09 -1.18 25.11
C TYR A 106 3.33 0.13 24.86
N PRO A 107 3.86 1.29 25.30
CA PRO A 107 3.30 2.58 24.93
C PRO A 107 3.23 2.75 23.42
N LEU A 108 2.15 3.37 22.95
CA LEU A 108 1.88 3.63 21.55
C LEU A 108 1.73 5.14 21.35
N LEU A 109 2.61 5.72 20.58
CA LEU A 109 2.63 7.16 20.27
C LEU A 109 2.24 7.41 18.82
N ASN A 110 1.83 8.64 18.52
CA ASN A 110 1.74 9.09 17.14
C ASN A 110 3.14 9.32 16.57
N TRP A 111 3.29 9.21 15.25
CA TRP A 111 4.56 9.44 14.57
C TRP A 111 5.13 10.85 14.79
N ASP A 112 4.25 11.85 15.03
CA ASP A 112 4.58 13.27 15.26
C ASP A 112 4.65 13.65 16.74
N ASP A 113 4.49 12.69 17.66
CA ASP A 113 4.61 12.93 19.10
C ASP A 113 6.00 13.47 19.44
N PRO A 114 6.12 14.47 20.36
CA PRO A 114 7.42 15.00 20.80
C PRO A 114 8.42 13.95 21.26
N ALA A 115 7.98 12.82 21.76
CA ALA A 115 8.82 11.74 22.24
C ALA A 115 9.33 10.78 21.16
N THR A 116 8.84 10.86 19.91
CA THR A 116 9.39 10.07 18.80
C THR A 116 10.60 10.75 18.18
N ASN A 117 11.53 9.95 17.61
CA ASN A 117 12.80 10.48 17.09
C ASN A 117 12.66 11.21 15.76
N GLN A 118 11.98 10.60 14.80
CA GLN A 118 12.08 11.01 13.40
C GLN A 118 11.00 11.97 12.91
N LYS A 119 9.85 12.07 13.59
CA LYS A 119 8.71 12.91 13.18
C LYS A 119 8.22 12.67 11.76
N HIS A 120 8.28 11.44 11.30
CA HIS A 120 7.80 10.99 10.00
C HIS A 120 6.91 9.77 10.14
N PRO A 121 5.88 9.61 9.30
CA PRO A 121 5.21 8.32 9.14
C PRO A 121 6.14 7.33 8.44
N TYR A 122 5.86 6.04 8.60
CA TYR A 122 6.69 4.96 8.07
C TYR A 122 5.94 4.14 7.03
N TRP A 123 6.68 3.39 6.20
CA TRP A 123 6.07 2.49 5.23
C TRP A 123 5.58 1.22 5.92
N LYS A 124 4.28 0.94 5.83
CA LYS A 124 3.67 -0.28 6.36
C LYS A 124 3.61 -1.39 5.33
N LYS A 125 3.37 -1.05 4.06
CA LYS A 125 3.10 -2.02 2.99
C LYS A 125 4.19 -3.09 2.80
N ASN A 126 5.43 -2.81 3.20
CA ASN A 126 6.54 -3.73 3.01
C ASN A 126 6.95 -4.46 4.30
N ILE A 127 6.52 -3.99 5.46
CA ILE A 127 7.01 -4.46 6.75
C ILE A 127 6.10 -5.45 7.47
N GLU A 128 4.80 -5.45 7.16
CA GLU A 128 3.87 -6.37 7.81
C GLU A 128 4.16 -7.82 7.37
N SER A 129 4.47 -8.66 8.33
CA SER A 129 4.76 -10.07 8.13
C SER A 129 3.94 -10.94 9.07
N SER A 130 3.94 -12.25 8.84
CA SER A 130 3.29 -13.23 9.72
C SER A 130 3.82 -13.25 11.16
N ASP A 131 4.98 -12.64 11.40
CA ASP A 131 5.60 -12.57 12.73
C ASP A 131 5.15 -11.33 13.52
N TRP A 132 4.23 -10.54 12.95
CA TRP A 132 3.68 -9.36 13.59
C TRP A 132 2.36 -9.65 14.30
N VAL A 133 2.20 -9.07 15.48
CA VAL A 133 0.89 -8.81 16.07
C VAL A 133 0.50 -7.40 15.67
N PHE A 134 -0.50 -7.27 14.83
CA PHE A 134 -1.00 -5.97 14.39
C PHE A 134 -2.49 -5.82 14.70
N ASN A 135 -2.86 -4.74 15.39
CA ASN A 135 -4.25 -4.38 15.67
C ASN A 135 -4.64 -3.19 14.76
N TYR A 136 -5.57 -3.43 13.84
CA TYR A 136 -6.03 -2.41 12.88
C TYR A 136 -6.91 -1.33 13.51
N ASP A 137 -7.52 -1.61 14.67
CA ASP A 137 -8.45 -0.66 15.30
C ASP A 137 -7.72 0.53 15.94
N ASP A 138 -6.58 0.28 16.56
CA ASP A 138 -5.78 1.30 17.25
C ASP A 138 -4.40 1.53 16.66
N GLY A 139 -4.01 0.72 15.66
CA GLY A 139 -2.71 0.78 15.01
C GLY A 139 -1.56 0.24 15.86
N TYR A 140 -1.85 -0.47 16.96
CA TYR A 140 -0.84 -1.12 17.77
C TYR A 140 -0.19 -2.26 17.01
N TYR A 141 1.12 -2.36 17.08
CA TYR A 141 1.86 -3.48 16.54
C TYR A 141 3.01 -3.90 17.46
N GLU A 142 3.34 -5.17 17.36
CA GLU A 142 4.47 -5.75 18.05
C GLU A 142 5.08 -6.84 17.16
N THR A 143 6.39 -6.83 17.06
CA THR A 143 7.14 -7.86 16.34
C THR A 143 7.63 -8.92 17.31
N LYS A 144 7.42 -10.19 17.00
CA LYS A 144 7.89 -11.33 17.81
C LYS A 144 9.40 -11.60 17.60
N GLY A 145 10.19 -10.55 17.66
CA GLY A 145 11.58 -10.57 17.25
C GLY A 145 11.71 -10.10 15.80
N ILE A 146 12.47 -9.06 15.59
CA ILE A 146 12.60 -8.48 14.26
C ILE A 146 13.50 -9.35 13.43
N SER A 147 12.88 -10.23 12.65
CA SER A 147 13.59 -10.81 11.51
C SER A 147 13.80 -9.70 10.48
N SER A 148 15.05 -9.50 10.07
CA SER A 148 15.35 -8.69 8.88
C SER A 148 14.86 -9.37 7.59
N ALA A 149 14.42 -10.64 7.68
CA ALA A 149 14.03 -11.44 6.53
C ALA A 149 12.51 -11.51 6.41
N SER A 150 11.96 -11.06 5.30
CA SER A 150 10.57 -11.26 4.89
C SER A 150 10.49 -12.22 3.71
N GLY A 151 9.52 -13.12 3.73
CA GLY A 151 9.16 -13.96 2.58
C GLY A 151 8.11 -13.31 1.68
N LYS A 152 7.78 -12.06 1.92
CA LYS A 152 6.75 -11.34 1.19
C LYS A 152 7.19 -11.04 -0.24
N THR A 153 6.30 -11.29 -1.18
CA THR A 153 6.49 -10.93 -2.60
C THR A 153 6.56 -9.42 -2.75
N ARG A 154 7.62 -8.93 -3.36
CA ARG A 154 7.71 -7.55 -3.80
C ARG A 154 6.95 -7.37 -5.10
N MET A 155 5.78 -6.77 -5.02
CA MET A 155 4.95 -6.49 -6.19
C MET A 155 5.54 -5.33 -6.97
N ILE A 156 5.96 -5.58 -8.21
CA ILE A 156 6.51 -4.56 -9.11
C ILE A 156 5.42 -3.99 -9.99
N PHE A 157 4.51 -4.85 -10.47
CA PHE A 157 3.41 -4.47 -11.35
C PHE A 157 2.15 -5.26 -10.99
N ARG A 158 1.02 -4.56 -10.83
CA ARG A 158 -0.24 -5.12 -10.38
C ARG A 158 -1.35 -4.86 -11.38
N TYR A 159 -2.45 -5.57 -11.24
CA TYR A 159 -3.63 -5.35 -12.07
C TYR A 159 -4.20 -3.93 -11.93
N ALA A 160 -4.14 -3.33 -10.73
CA ALA A 160 -4.46 -1.92 -10.53
C ALA A 160 -3.64 -0.99 -11.44
N ASP A 161 -2.37 -1.29 -11.65
CA ASP A 161 -1.50 -0.50 -12.51
C ASP A 161 -1.94 -0.62 -13.98
N ILE A 162 -2.43 -1.79 -14.41
CA ILE A 162 -3.02 -1.98 -15.76
C ILE A 162 -4.26 -1.10 -15.95
N LEU A 163 -5.17 -1.07 -14.95
CA LEU A 163 -6.36 -0.25 -14.99
C LEU A 163 -6.01 1.25 -15.13
N LEU A 164 -5.09 1.73 -14.31
CA LEU A 164 -4.67 3.13 -14.32
C LEU A 164 -3.89 3.48 -15.59
N LEU A 165 -3.04 2.60 -16.09
CA LEU A 165 -2.30 2.82 -17.35
C LEU A 165 -3.21 2.83 -18.57
N TYR A 166 -4.32 2.09 -18.55
CA TYR A 166 -5.36 2.22 -19.56
C TYR A 166 -5.99 3.60 -19.52
N ALA A 167 -6.45 4.02 -18.35
CA ALA A 167 -7.06 5.33 -18.14
C ALA A 167 -6.11 6.47 -18.54
N GLU A 168 -4.84 6.37 -18.19
CA GLU A 168 -3.78 7.30 -18.59
C GLU A 168 -3.59 7.32 -20.11
N ALA A 169 -3.44 6.17 -20.73
CA ALA A 169 -3.24 6.09 -22.18
C ALA A 169 -4.40 6.68 -22.99
N VAL A 170 -5.64 6.55 -22.50
CA VAL A 170 -6.83 7.18 -23.07
C VAL A 170 -6.80 8.69 -22.83
N ALA A 171 -6.49 9.11 -21.60
CA ALA A 171 -6.43 10.52 -21.21
C ALA A 171 -5.40 11.33 -22.00
N TYR A 172 -4.26 10.75 -22.31
CA TYR A 172 -3.22 11.39 -23.14
C TYR A 172 -3.40 11.13 -24.64
N GLY A 173 -4.35 10.31 -25.04
CA GLY A 173 -4.70 10.08 -26.44
C GLY A 173 -5.40 11.26 -27.10
N THR A 174 -5.68 11.15 -28.40
CA THR A 174 -6.33 12.21 -29.20
C THR A 174 -7.84 12.22 -29.10
N LYS A 175 -8.45 11.10 -28.64
CA LYS A 175 -9.89 10.91 -28.50
C LYS A 175 -10.41 11.43 -27.16
N SER A 176 -11.72 11.52 -27.02
CA SER A 176 -12.38 11.71 -25.72
C SER A 176 -12.12 10.52 -24.78
N ILE A 177 -12.22 10.78 -23.49
CA ILE A 177 -12.18 9.73 -22.47
C ILE A 177 -13.39 8.82 -22.64
N ASP A 178 -13.16 7.52 -22.72
CA ASP A 178 -14.23 6.53 -22.88
C ASP A 178 -14.75 6.01 -21.53
N ASP A 179 -15.88 5.33 -21.55
CA ASP A 179 -16.52 4.78 -20.36
C ASP A 179 -15.63 3.75 -19.62
N LEU A 180 -14.84 2.97 -20.35
CA LEU A 180 -13.94 1.99 -19.75
C LEU A 180 -12.81 2.69 -18.95
N ALA A 181 -12.32 3.84 -19.41
CA ALA A 181 -11.32 4.59 -18.66
C ALA A 181 -11.87 5.14 -17.33
N PHE A 182 -13.14 5.59 -17.34
CA PHE A 182 -13.83 5.96 -16.09
C PHE A 182 -14.05 4.75 -15.18
N ASP A 183 -14.49 3.62 -15.73
CA ASP A 183 -14.67 2.39 -14.95
C ASP A 183 -13.36 1.95 -14.28
N CYS A 184 -12.26 1.96 -15.00
CA CYS A 184 -10.94 1.64 -14.47
C CYS A 184 -10.56 2.55 -13.29
N MET A 185 -10.79 3.85 -13.42
CA MET A 185 -10.57 4.82 -12.34
C MET A 185 -11.47 4.54 -11.14
N TRP A 186 -12.76 4.35 -11.36
CA TRP A 186 -13.72 4.11 -10.29
C TRP A 186 -13.41 2.84 -9.50
N ARG A 187 -13.06 1.75 -10.15
CA ARG A 187 -12.68 0.50 -9.49
C ARG A 187 -11.51 0.72 -8.51
N VAL A 188 -10.50 1.48 -8.92
CA VAL A 188 -9.35 1.78 -8.05
C VAL A 188 -9.71 2.75 -6.93
N GLN A 189 -10.49 3.80 -7.23
CA GLN A 189 -10.94 4.80 -6.25
C GLN A 189 -11.88 4.19 -5.20
N GLU A 190 -12.84 3.36 -5.62
CA GLU A 190 -13.76 2.67 -4.71
C GLU A 190 -13.00 1.79 -3.73
N ARG A 191 -12.07 0.99 -4.23
CA ARG A 191 -11.20 0.16 -3.37
C ARG A 191 -10.36 1.01 -2.40
N ALA A 192 -9.89 2.17 -2.83
CA ALA A 192 -9.12 3.08 -1.99
C ALA A 192 -9.97 3.81 -0.94
N GLY A 193 -11.31 3.72 -1.05
CA GLY A 193 -12.23 4.43 -0.17
C GLY A 193 -12.26 5.93 -0.40
N VAL A 194 -11.97 6.39 -1.62
CA VAL A 194 -11.96 7.82 -1.98
C VAL A 194 -13.12 8.15 -2.93
N PRO A 195 -13.55 9.43 -2.99
CA PRO A 195 -14.63 9.85 -3.88
C PRO A 195 -14.36 9.51 -5.35
N LEU A 196 -15.39 9.02 -6.04
CA LEU A 196 -15.30 8.71 -7.46
C LEU A 196 -15.24 9.98 -8.31
N ILE A 197 -14.39 9.97 -9.32
CA ILE A 197 -14.30 11.06 -10.30
C ILE A 197 -15.62 11.15 -11.12
N SER A 198 -16.14 12.37 -11.30
CA SER A 198 -17.30 12.60 -12.17
C SER A 198 -16.95 12.45 -13.66
N LYS A 199 -17.93 12.01 -14.48
CA LYS A 199 -17.78 12.01 -15.94
C LYS A 199 -17.78 13.42 -16.56
N ASP A 200 -18.28 14.42 -15.83
CA ASP A 200 -18.41 15.80 -16.32
C ASP A 200 -17.12 16.63 -16.15
N VAL A 201 -15.99 15.98 -15.90
CA VAL A 201 -14.70 16.66 -15.73
C VAL A 201 -14.01 16.94 -17.07
N THR A 202 -13.15 17.95 -17.09
CA THR A 202 -12.28 18.20 -18.25
C THR A 202 -11.23 17.12 -18.40
N LYS A 203 -10.70 16.97 -19.59
CA LYS A 203 -9.65 16.00 -19.89
C LYS A 203 -8.38 16.25 -19.05
N GLU A 204 -8.02 17.51 -18.85
CA GLU A 204 -6.88 17.93 -18.03
C GLU A 204 -7.08 17.57 -16.56
N TYR A 205 -8.31 17.71 -16.06
CA TYR A 205 -8.63 17.29 -14.70
C TYR A 205 -8.51 15.76 -14.55
N PHE A 206 -9.04 15.00 -15.52
CA PHE A 206 -8.94 13.53 -15.52
C PHE A 206 -7.47 13.07 -15.56
N GLN A 207 -6.62 13.70 -16.40
CA GLN A 207 -5.18 13.41 -16.46
C GLN A 207 -4.51 13.55 -15.09
N LYS A 208 -4.80 14.66 -14.38
CA LYS A 208 -4.28 14.89 -13.03
C LYS A 208 -4.81 13.86 -12.02
N ALA A 209 -6.09 13.50 -12.13
CA ALA A 209 -6.70 12.51 -11.24
C ALA A 209 -6.09 11.12 -11.41
N VAL A 210 -5.83 10.69 -12.65
CA VAL A 210 -5.16 9.41 -12.93
C VAL A 210 -3.75 9.37 -12.34
N PHE A 211 -3.00 10.47 -12.48
CA PHE A 211 -1.64 10.56 -11.93
C PHE A 211 -1.61 10.47 -10.39
N ASN A 212 -2.67 10.93 -9.72
CA ASN A 212 -2.79 10.94 -8.26
C ASN A 212 -3.52 9.72 -7.68
N ALA A 213 -4.02 8.81 -8.51
CA ALA A 213 -4.72 7.60 -8.08
C ALA A 213 -3.75 6.46 -7.74
#